data_1199fc6c7e9030677a62af5f4dfc48b5
#
_entry.id   1199fc6c7e9030677a62af5f4dfc48b5
#
_cell.length_a   1.000
_cell.length_b   1.000
_cell.length_c   1.000
_cell.angle_alpha   90.00
_cell.angle_beta   90.00
_cell.angle_gamma   90.00
#
_symmetry.space_group_name_H-M   'P 1'
#
loop_
_entity.id
_entity.type
_entity.pdbx_description
1 polymer ?
#
loop_
_entity_poly.entity_id
_entity_poly.type
_entity_poly.pdbx_seq_one_letter_code
_entity_poly.pdbx_strand_id
1 'polypeptide(L)'
;MNFEPEYIYHIYNRGNNRQKIFFNHENYLFFLRKVRKELLPYMDILAYCLMPNHFHFLVQIKAKQPQSVRPLPAVRRIGEVRPVPVIARKIGTLLSSYTQAINKQQHRTGSLFQQKTKAKRLTHSTHPTAPSGQTGFDYDLACFHYIHRNPIDTGLTKKPEEWVYSSFRDYAGLRKGSLCNKELAYEILHYDKESFYEQYFVKFSAGNFTHPQCI
;
A
#
# COMPACT_ATOMS: atom_id res chain seq x y z
N MET A 1 0.28 6.45 -14.12
CA MET A 1 0.71 6.79 -12.76
C MET A 1 2.12 7.36 -12.85
N ASN A 2 2.31 8.61 -12.47
CA ASN A 2 3.63 9.20 -12.27
C ASN A 2 3.95 9.12 -10.78
N PHE A 3 5.11 8.55 -10.45
CA PHE A 3 5.63 8.47 -9.11
C PHE A 3 6.84 9.38 -9.00
N GLU A 4 6.81 10.29 -8.04
CA GLU A 4 7.88 11.25 -7.78
C GLU A 4 8.70 10.77 -6.58
N PRO A 5 10.05 10.86 -6.62
CA PRO A 5 10.90 10.51 -5.49
C PRO A 5 10.52 11.28 -4.23
N GLU A 6 10.67 10.62 -3.08
CA GLU A 6 10.41 11.14 -1.73
C GLU A 6 8.96 11.48 -1.39
N TYR A 7 8.04 11.39 -2.37
CA TYR A 7 6.61 11.55 -2.08
C TYR A 7 5.98 10.27 -1.55
N ILE A 8 4.94 10.45 -0.74
CA ILE A 8 4.13 9.38 -0.16
C ILE A 8 2.94 9.12 -1.06
N TYR A 9 2.64 7.83 -1.24
CA TYR A 9 1.50 7.37 -2.02
C TYR A 9 0.71 6.31 -1.27
N HIS A 10 -0.61 6.42 -1.35
CA HIS A 10 -1.51 5.32 -1.03
C HIS A 10 -1.79 4.51 -2.30
N ILE A 11 -1.28 3.28 -2.35
CA ILE A 11 -1.43 2.36 -3.48
C ILE A 11 -2.42 1.27 -3.10
N TYR A 12 -3.46 1.08 -3.92
CA TYR A 12 -4.45 0.04 -3.68
C TYR A 12 -5.06 -0.51 -4.96
N ASN A 13 -5.55 -1.74 -4.90
CA ASN A 13 -6.34 -2.37 -5.95
C ASN A 13 -7.25 -3.44 -5.32
N ARG A 14 -8.29 -3.82 -6.06
CA ARG A 14 -9.25 -4.84 -5.64
C ARG A 14 -9.48 -5.88 -6.73
N GLY A 15 -10.07 -7.00 -6.32
CA GLY A 15 -10.52 -8.02 -7.25
C GLY A 15 -11.64 -7.50 -8.16
N ASN A 16 -11.65 -7.94 -9.42
CA ASN A 16 -12.76 -7.71 -10.32
C ASN A 16 -14.06 -8.22 -9.68
N ASN A 17 -15.15 -7.49 -9.86
CA ASN A 17 -16.45 -7.81 -9.26
C ASN A 17 -16.38 -8.08 -7.74
N ARG A 18 -15.45 -7.42 -7.04
CA ARG A 18 -15.20 -7.60 -5.61
C ARG A 18 -14.83 -9.04 -5.20
N GLN A 19 -14.43 -9.88 -6.15
CA GLN A 19 -14.04 -11.27 -5.89
C GLN A 19 -12.81 -11.35 -4.96
N LYS A 20 -12.68 -12.48 -4.26
CA LYS A 20 -11.48 -12.78 -3.48
C LYS A 20 -10.24 -12.80 -4.37
N ILE A 21 -9.15 -12.26 -3.85
CA ILE A 21 -7.81 -12.31 -4.46
C ILE A 21 -6.86 -13.15 -3.62
N PHE A 22 -7.17 -13.35 -2.33
CA PHE A 22 -6.46 -14.26 -1.44
C PHE A 22 -7.42 -15.34 -0.97
N PHE A 23 -7.10 -16.61 -1.24
CA PHE A 23 -7.96 -17.76 -0.98
C PHE A 23 -7.51 -18.55 0.26
N ASN A 24 -6.21 -18.53 0.59
CA ASN A 24 -5.62 -19.20 1.73
C ASN A 24 -4.37 -18.44 2.23
N HIS A 25 -3.81 -18.88 3.36
CA HIS A 25 -2.63 -18.29 3.99
C HIS A 25 -1.45 -18.14 3.03
N GLU A 26 -1.16 -19.16 2.24
CA GLU A 26 -0.03 -19.19 1.32
C GLU A 26 -0.12 -18.11 0.22
N ASN A 27 -1.34 -17.74 -0.17
CA ASN A 27 -1.55 -16.67 -1.14
C ASN A 27 -1.10 -15.31 -0.60
N TYR A 28 -1.40 -15.02 0.68
CA TYR A 28 -0.92 -13.79 1.34
C TYR A 28 0.60 -13.76 1.43
N LEU A 29 1.22 -14.85 1.88
CA LEU A 29 2.68 -14.95 1.99
C LEU A 29 3.35 -14.83 0.62
N PHE A 30 2.80 -15.48 -0.39
CA PHE A 30 3.32 -15.40 -1.76
C PHE A 30 3.23 -13.96 -2.32
N PHE A 31 2.13 -13.26 -2.07
CA PHE A 31 1.98 -11.87 -2.47
C PHE A 31 3.01 -10.97 -1.77
N LEU A 32 3.21 -11.12 -0.46
CA LEU A 32 4.22 -10.37 0.31
C LEU A 32 5.65 -10.66 -0.18
N ARG A 33 5.98 -11.91 -0.55
CA ARG A 33 7.28 -12.23 -1.17
C ARG A 33 7.47 -11.49 -2.50
N LYS A 34 6.41 -11.40 -3.31
CA LYS A 34 6.45 -10.63 -4.56
C LYS A 34 6.59 -9.14 -4.33
N VAL A 35 5.89 -8.58 -3.34
CA VAL A 35 6.05 -7.17 -2.92
C VAL A 35 7.51 -6.89 -2.57
N ARG A 36 8.15 -7.75 -1.76
CA ARG A 36 9.58 -7.60 -1.43
C ARG A 36 10.45 -7.55 -2.67
N LYS A 37 10.26 -8.49 -3.58
CA LYS A 37 11.09 -8.63 -4.78
C LYS A 37 10.89 -7.46 -5.77
N GLU A 38 9.66 -7.09 -6.04
CA GLU A 38 9.34 -6.17 -7.13
C GLU A 38 9.26 -4.71 -6.69
N LEU A 39 8.88 -4.42 -5.41
CA LEU A 39 8.59 -3.06 -4.97
C LEU A 39 9.64 -2.48 -4.03
N LEU A 40 10.17 -3.24 -3.05
CA LEU A 40 11.14 -2.71 -2.08
C LEU A 40 12.40 -2.08 -2.68
N PRO A 41 12.90 -2.48 -3.86
CA PRO A 41 14.01 -1.77 -4.49
C PRO A 41 13.66 -0.31 -4.88
N TYR A 42 12.39 0.03 -5.05
CA TYR A 42 11.92 1.30 -5.58
C TYR A 42 11.20 2.17 -4.55
N MET A 43 10.68 1.58 -3.49
CA MET A 43 9.91 2.28 -2.47
C MET A 43 10.08 1.64 -1.10
N ASP A 44 9.92 2.45 -0.06
CA ASP A 44 9.78 1.99 1.31
C ASP A 44 8.29 1.79 1.62
N ILE A 45 7.95 0.62 2.16
CA ILE A 45 6.59 0.34 2.63
C ILE A 45 6.49 0.91 4.03
N LEU A 46 5.55 1.84 4.24
CA LEU A 46 5.27 2.45 5.55
C LEU A 46 4.15 1.71 6.28
N ALA A 47 3.12 1.28 5.57
CA ALA A 47 2.07 0.42 6.11
C ALA A 47 1.46 -0.46 5.03
N TYR A 48 0.85 -1.59 5.44
CA TYR A 48 0.06 -2.41 4.54
C TYR A 48 -1.09 -3.12 5.25
N CYS A 49 -2.12 -3.42 4.47
CA CYS A 49 -3.17 -4.35 4.83
C CYS A 49 -3.62 -5.13 3.58
N LEU A 50 -3.60 -6.46 3.68
CA LEU A 50 -4.08 -7.36 2.65
C LEU A 50 -5.44 -7.92 3.09
N MET A 51 -6.50 -7.43 2.45
CA MET A 51 -7.87 -7.88 2.67
C MET A 51 -8.22 -9.03 1.73
N PRO A 52 -9.22 -9.88 2.02
CA PRO A 52 -9.53 -11.03 1.16
C PRO A 52 -9.74 -10.69 -0.32
N ASN A 53 -10.24 -9.49 -0.63
CA ASN A 53 -10.60 -9.05 -1.98
C ASN A 53 -9.91 -7.76 -2.45
N HIS A 54 -9.03 -7.16 -1.65
CA HIS A 54 -8.28 -5.96 -2.01
C HIS A 54 -7.02 -5.82 -1.15
N PHE A 55 -6.16 -4.87 -1.49
CA PHE A 55 -4.98 -4.53 -0.70
C PHE A 55 -4.76 -3.03 -0.64
N HIS A 56 -4.08 -2.59 0.41
CA HIS A 56 -3.62 -1.23 0.63
C HIS A 56 -2.15 -1.22 1.01
N PHE A 57 -1.40 -0.28 0.43
CA PHE A 57 -0.03 0.06 0.83
C PHE A 57 0.09 1.57 1.00
N LEU A 58 0.68 2.00 2.10
CA LEU A 58 1.26 3.33 2.25
C LEU A 58 2.74 3.23 1.96
N VAL A 59 3.25 4.02 1.01
CA VAL A 59 4.63 3.90 0.56
C VAL A 59 5.28 5.26 0.37
N GLN A 60 6.60 5.35 0.59
CA GLN A 60 7.40 6.46 0.12
C GLN A 60 8.28 6.00 -1.04
N ILE A 61 8.36 6.80 -2.09
CA ILE A 61 9.21 6.51 -3.24
C ILE A 61 10.65 6.86 -2.91
N LYS A 62 11.58 5.93 -3.14
CA LYS A 62 13.00 6.15 -2.85
C LYS A 62 13.61 7.21 -3.76
N ALA A 63 14.44 8.10 -3.19
CA ALA A 63 15.19 9.12 -3.94
C ALA A 63 16.13 8.46 -4.97
N LYS A 64 16.87 7.42 -4.56
CA LYS A 64 17.73 6.62 -5.44
C LYS A 64 17.03 5.33 -5.84
N GLN A 65 16.79 5.15 -7.13
CA GLN A 65 16.17 3.95 -7.68
C GLN A 65 17.19 3.14 -8.48
N PRO A 66 17.06 1.80 -8.52
CA PRO A 66 17.90 0.99 -9.37
C PRO A 66 17.81 1.45 -10.82
N GLN A 67 18.96 1.62 -11.47
CA GLN A 67 18.98 1.92 -12.91
C GLN A 67 18.36 0.74 -13.67
N SER A 68 17.43 1.04 -14.57
CA SER A 68 16.84 0.02 -15.44
C SER A 68 17.87 -0.40 -16.48
N VAL A 69 18.39 -1.62 -16.36
CA VAL A 69 19.35 -2.20 -17.32
C VAL A 69 18.69 -2.53 -18.67
N ARG A 70 17.36 -2.49 -18.75
CA ARG A 70 16.64 -2.74 -20.02
C ARG A 70 15.91 -1.48 -20.46
N PRO A 71 16.05 -1.10 -21.75
CA PRO A 71 15.20 -0.06 -22.33
C PRO A 71 13.73 -0.37 -22.05
N LEU A 72 12.96 0.65 -21.70
CA LEU A 72 11.52 0.50 -21.48
C LEU A 72 10.88 0.01 -22.78
N PRO A 73 10.13 -1.10 -22.79
CA PRO A 73 9.35 -1.44 -23.97
C PRO A 73 8.35 -0.29 -24.20
N ALA A 74 8.44 0.30 -25.36
CA ALA A 74 7.52 1.32 -25.81
C ALA A 74 6.15 0.68 -26.05
N VAL A 75 5.11 1.15 -25.37
CA VAL A 75 3.74 0.79 -25.72
C VAL A 75 3.38 1.57 -26.97
N ARG A 76 3.41 0.90 -28.13
CA ARG A 76 2.95 1.47 -29.40
C ARG A 76 1.44 1.69 -29.35
N ARG A 77 1.02 2.89 -29.09
CA ARG A 77 -0.23 3.43 -29.65
C ARG A 77 0.16 4.25 -30.87
N ILE A 78 -0.60 4.11 -31.95
CA ILE A 78 -0.37 4.86 -33.19
C ILE A 78 -0.28 6.35 -32.83
N GLY A 79 0.93 6.94 -32.95
CA GLY A 79 1.19 8.35 -32.80
C GLY A 79 2.07 8.82 -31.66
N GLU A 80 2.15 8.17 -30.48
CA GLU A 80 3.00 8.60 -29.36
C GLU A 80 3.54 7.42 -28.54
N VAL A 81 4.86 7.33 -28.45
CA VAL A 81 5.55 6.39 -27.57
C VAL A 81 5.74 7.07 -26.21
N ARG A 82 4.86 6.78 -25.24
CA ARG A 82 5.07 7.22 -23.86
C ARG A 82 5.72 6.10 -23.04
N PRO A 83 6.91 6.32 -22.47
CA PRO A 83 7.54 5.32 -21.61
C PRO A 83 6.68 5.06 -20.37
N VAL A 84 6.40 3.79 -20.08
CA VAL A 84 5.70 3.42 -18.83
C VAL A 84 6.70 3.59 -17.69
N PRO A 85 6.39 4.40 -16.67
CA PRO A 85 7.26 4.60 -15.52
C PRO A 85 7.66 3.26 -14.89
N VAL A 86 8.91 3.12 -14.47
CA VAL A 86 9.49 1.86 -13.95
C VAL A 86 8.63 1.28 -12.81
N ILE A 87 8.22 2.11 -11.87
CA ILE A 87 7.40 1.69 -10.71
C ILE A 87 6.04 1.15 -11.15
N ALA A 88 5.36 1.83 -12.09
CA ALA A 88 4.08 1.36 -12.62
C ALA A 88 4.22 -0.01 -13.29
N ARG A 89 5.33 -0.25 -14.01
CA ARG A 89 5.65 -1.54 -14.61
C ARG A 89 5.92 -2.61 -13.55
N LYS A 90 6.62 -2.28 -12.46
CA LYS A 90 6.90 -3.20 -11.36
C LYS A 90 5.62 -3.61 -10.63
N ILE A 91 4.73 -2.68 -10.37
CA ILE A 91 3.39 -2.97 -9.85
C ILE A 91 2.65 -3.91 -10.83
N GLY A 92 2.66 -3.61 -12.11
CA GLY A 92 2.07 -4.46 -13.15
C GLY A 92 2.65 -5.88 -13.16
N THR A 93 3.97 -6.03 -13.06
CA THR A 93 4.66 -7.33 -12.99
C THR A 93 4.24 -8.12 -11.75
N LEU A 94 4.19 -7.46 -10.59
CA LEU A 94 3.71 -8.08 -9.35
C LEU A 94 2.30 -8.63 -9.53
N LEU A 95 1.35 -7.80 -9.96
CA LEU A 95 -0.06 -8.18 -10.07
C LEU A 95 -0.30 -9.23 -11.16
N SER A 96 0.36 -9.12 -12.31
CA SER A 96 0.24 -10.08 -13.40
C SER A 96 0.77 -11.45 -13.00
N SER A 97 1.97 -11.51 -12.43
CA SER A 97 2.56 -12.78 -12.00
C SER A 97 1.84 -13.43 -10.83
N TYR A 98 1.23 -12.63 -9.94
CA TYR A 98 0.35 -13.13 -8.90
C TYR A 98 -0.94 -13.69 -9.50
N THR A 99 -1.58 -12.95 -10.43
CA THR A 99 -2.79 -13.39 -11.13
C THR A 99 -2.58 -14.73 -11.83
N GLN A 100 -1.46 -14.90 -12.54
CA GLN A 100 -1.14 -16.17 -13.24
C GLN A 100 -1.07 -17.34 -12.25
N ALA A 101 -0.43 -17.15 -11.09
CA ALA A 101 -0.33 -18.20 -10.07
C ALA A 101 -1.70 -18.55 -9.48
N ILE A 102 -2.53 -17.54 -9.16
CA ILE A 102 -3.88 -17.77 -8.63
C ILE A 102 -4.78 -18.40 -9.69
N ASN A 103 -4.70 -17.96 -10.94
CA ASN A 103 -5.49 -18.55 -12.02
C ASN A 103 -5.18 -20.06 -12.18
N LYS A 104 -3.89 -20.42 -12.13
CA LYS A 104 -3.48 -21.83 -12.14
C LYS A 104 -3.99 -22.60 -10.93
N GLN A 105 -3.87 -22.04 -9.73
CA GLN A 105 -4.31 -22.67 -8.48
C GLN A 105 -5.82 -22.88 -8.42
N GLN A 106 -6.59 -21.91 -8.93
CA GLN A 106 -8.06 -21.89 -8.84
C GLN A 106 -8.75 -22.38 -10.13
N HIS A 107 -7.99 -22.95 -11.09
CA HIS A 107 -8.50 -23.41 -12.39
C HIS A 107 -9.37 -22.37 -13.11
N ARG A 108 -8.93 -21.10 -13.07
CA ARG A 108 -9.64 -19.96 -13.65
C ARG A 108 -8.80 -19.27 -14.73
N THR A 109 -9.47 -18.41 -15.50
CA THR A 109 -8.83 -17.56 -16.54
C THR A 109 -9.19 -16.09 -16.34
N GLY A 110 -8.51 -15.21 -17.06
CA GLY A 110 -8.81 -13.78 -17.09
C GLY A 110 -8.18 -12.99 -15.93
N SER A 111 -8.56 -11.73 -15.84
CA SER A 111 -8.01 -10.79 -14.87
C SER A 111 -8.53 -11.06 -13.46
N LEU A 112 -7.62 -11.08 -12.48
CA LEU A 112 -7.95 -11.18 -11.06
C LEU A 112 -8.25 -9.80 -10.47
N PHE A 113 -7.46 -8.80 -10.83
CA PHE A 113 -7.56 -7.43 -10.33
C PHE A 113 -8.29 -6.50 -11.30
N GLN A 114 -8.83 -5.41 -10.77
CA GLN A 114 -9.32 -4.30 -11.60
C GLN A 114 -8.18 -3.74 -12.47
N GLN A 115 -8.52 -3.28 -13.68
CA GLN A 115 -7.56 -2.84 -14.68
C GLN A 115 -6.60 -1.74 -14.20
N LYS A 116 -7.10 -0.80 -13.39
CA LYS A 116 -6.32 0.35 -12.92
C LYS A 116 -6.05 0.21 -11.43
N THR A 117 -4.80 -0.09 -11.08
CA THR A 117 -4.31 0.15 -9.72
C THR A 117 -4.40 1.63 -9.42
N LYS A 118 -4.92 1.98 -8.27
CA LYS A 118 -5.00 3.36 -7.79
C LYS A 118 -3.71 3.70 -7.05
N ALA A 119 -3.21 4.90 -7.29
CA ALA A 119 -2.11 5.49 -6.53
C ALA A 119 -2.46 6.95 -6.28
N LYS A 120 -2.82 7.27 -5.05
CA LYS A 120 -3.13 8.64 -4.62
C LYS A 120 -1.89 9.20 -3.96
N ARG A 121 -1.35 10.30 -4.52
CA ARG A 121 -0.28 11.05 -3.87
C ARG A 121 -0.87 11.75 -2.65
N LEU A 122 -0.19 11.59 -1.52
CA LEU A 122 -0.49 12.28 -0.28
C LEU A 122 0.40 13.53 -0.20
N THR A 123 -0.08 14.57 0.46
CA THR A 123 0.69 15.81 0.62
C THR A 123 1.68 15.62 1.77
N HIS A 124 2.96 15.87 1.53
CA HIS A 124 3.96 15.89 2.58
C HIS A 124 4.00 17.27 3.24
N SER A 125 4.02 17.32 4.55
CA SER A 125 4.07 18.57 5.35
C SER A 125 5.35 19.39 5.18
N THR A 126 6.38 18.85 4.53
CA THR A 126 7.64 19.56 4.26
C THR A 126 7.57 20.49 3.05
N HIS A 127 6.50 20.47 2.24
CA HIS A 127 6.31 21.42 1.17
C HIS A 127 5.37 22.57 1.57
N PRO A 128 5.81 23.84 1.44
CA PRO A 128 5.05 25.04 1.87
C PRO A 128 3.76 25.32 1.08
N THR A 129 3.38 24.48 0.14
CA THR A 129 2.25 24.70 -0.79
C THR A 129 0.99 23.89 -0.46
N ALA A 130 0.80 23.47 0.78
CA ALA A 130 -0.50 22.92 1.20
C ALA A 130 -1.54 24.09 1.25
N PRO A 131 -2.78 23.88 0.73
CA PRO A 131 -3.83 24.87 0.89
C PRO A 131 -4.02 25.18 2.38
N SER A 132 -4.10 26.49 2.70
CA SER A 132 -4.26 26.97 4.06
C SER A 132 -5.43 26.30 4.77
N GLY A 133 -5.15 25.54 5.84
CA GLY A 133 -6.16 25.02 6.76
C GLY A 133 -6.17 23.51 7.03
N GLN A 134 -5.54 22.67 6.21
CA GLN A 134 -5.31 21.27 6.53
C GLN A 134 -3.80 20.99 6.39
N THR A 135 -3.15 20.70 7.48
CA THR A 135 -1.75 20.27 7.45
C THR A 135 -1.71 18.92 6.74
N GLY A 136 -0.90 18.79 5.68
CA GLY A 136 -0.73 17.53 4.94
C GLY A 136 -0.34 16.35 5.83
N PHE A 137 0.15 16.65 6.98
CA PHE A 137 0.46 15.82 8.12
C PHE A 137 -0.70 14.94 8.62
N ASP A 138 -1.91 15.52 8.70
CA ASP A 138 -3.08 14.80 9.21
C ASP A 138 -3.54 13.74 8.21
N TYR A 139 -3.31 13.96 6.90
CA TYR A 139 -3.79 13.05 5.87
C TYR A 139 -2.95 11.78 5.73
N ASP A 140 -1.61 11.87 5.87
CA ASP A 140 -0.71 10.73 5.82
C ASP A 140 -0.95 9.82 7.03
N LEU A 141 -1.08 10.43 8.21
CA LEU A 141 -1.41 9.73 9.44
C LEU A 141 -2.81 9.11 9.40
N ALA A 142 -3.79 9.84 8.86
CA ALA A 142 -5.14 9.33 8.67
C ALA A 142 -5.15 8.11 7.73
N CYS A 143 -4.37 8.15 6.64
CA CYS A 143 -4.25 7.03 5.72
C CYS A 143 -3.56 5.82 6.38
N PHE A 144 -2.51 6.05 7.18
CA PHE A 144 -1.84 5.02 7.96
C PHE A 144 -2.81 4.27 8.89
N HIS A 145 -3.61 5.02 9.62
CA HIS A 145 -4.63 4.45 10.51
C HIS A 145 -5.75 3.76 9.73
N TYR A 146 -6.24 4.37 8.66
CA TYR A 146 -7.25 3.77 7.79
C TYR A 146 -6.82 2.40 7.28
N ILE A 147 -5.56 2.25 6.84
CA ILE A 147 -5.02 0.98 6.38
C ILE A 147 -5.09 -0.09 7.48
N HIS A 148 -4.76 0.27 8.70
CA HIS A 148 -4.77 -0.66 9.83
C HIS A 148 -6.19 -0.97 10.35
N ARG A 149 -7.14 -0.04 10.15
CA ARG A 149 -8.55 -0.23 10.55
C ARG A 149 -9.39 -1.06 9.59
N ASN A 150 -8.96 -1.18 8.34
CA ASN A 150 -9.72 -1.84 7.28
C ASN A 150 -10.36 -3.17 7.72
N PRO A 151 -9.67 -4.07 8.44
CA PRO A 151 -10.26 -5.33 8.91
C PRO A 151 -11.42 -5.13 9.90
N ILE A 152 -11.34 -4.11 10.76
CA ILE A 152 -12.40 -3.78 11.72
C ILE A 152 -13.58 -3.14 10.99
N ASP A 153 -13.32 -2.14 10.15
CA ASP A 153 -14.35 -1.39 9.42
C ASP A 153 -15.17 -2.27 8.47
N THR A 154 -14.58 -3.39 8.03
CA THR A 154 -15.26 -4.41 7.20
C THR A 154 -15.84 -5.57 8.01
N GLY A 155 -15.74 -5.56 9.33
CA GLY A 155 -16.28 -6.59 10.22
C GLY A 155 -15.54 -7.93 10.18
N LEU A 156 -14.30 -7.98 9.63
CA LEU A 156 -13.50 -9.21 9.61
C LEU A 156 -12.91 -9.56 10.97
N THR A 157 -12.58 -8.56 11.77
CA THR A 157 -12.01 -8.72 13.11
C THR A 157 -12.60 -7.66 14.05
N LYS A 158 -12.53 -7.93 15.36
CA LYS A 158 -12.96 -6.96 16.38
C LYS A 158 -11.81 -6.03 16.81
N LYS A 159 -10.57 -6.51 16.67
CA LYS A 159 -9.36 -5.78 17.03
C LYS A 159 -8.37 -5.82 15.86
N PRO A 160 -7.56 -4.77 15.66
CA PRO A 160 -6.64 -4.69 14.52
C PRO A 160 -5.53 -5.74 14.57
N GLU A 161 -5.10 -6.15 15.78
CA GLU A 161 -4.08 -7.18 15.98
C GLU A 161 -4.53 -8.60 15.60
N GLU A 162 -5.83 -8.84 15.51
CA GLU A 162 -6.38 -10.14 15.11
C GLU A 162 -6.15 -10.40 13.61
N TRP A 163 -5.99 -9.34 12.80
CA TRP A 163 -5.74 -9.49 11.37
C TRP A 163 -4.26 -9.63 11.06
N VAL A 164 -3.80 -10.87 10.89
CA VAL A 164 -2.38 -11.20 10.73
C VAL A 164 -1.76 -10.71 9.42
N TYR A 165 -2.56 -10.33 8.42
CA TYR A 165 -2.11 -9.85 7.11
C TYR A 165 -2.06 -8.33 7.02
N SER A 166 -1.86 -7.67 8.15
CA SER A 166 -1.63 -6.24 8.29
C SER A 166 -0.29 -5.97 8.96
N SER A 167 0.27 -4.80 8.70
CA SER A 167 1.47 -4.30 9.39
C SER A 167 1.17 -3.82 10.82
N PHE A 168 -0.09 -3.74 11.26
CA PHE A 168 -0.43 -3.32 12.62
C PHE A 168 0.38 -4.07 13.68
N ARG A 169 0.46 -5.41 13.58
CA ARG A 169 1.19 -6.26 14.54
C ARG A 169 2.69 -5.94 14.62
N ASP A 170 3.28 -5.43 13.53
CA ASP A 170 4.68 -5.03 13.50
C ASP A 170 4.93 -3.75 14.28
N TYR A 171 3.98 -2.81 14.22
CA TYR A 171 3.99 -1.55 14.96
C TYR A 171 3.61 -1.74 16.43
N ALA A 172 2.67 -2.61 16.72
CA ALA A 172 2.26 -2.97 18.07
C ALA A 172 3.27 -3.86 18.83
N GLY A 173 4.43 -4.16 18.24
CA GLY A 173 5.44 -5.03 18.86
C GLY A 173 5.08 -6.51 18.94
N LEU A 174 3.94 -6.91 18.39
CA LEU A 174 3.42 -8.29 18.44
C LEU A 174 4.04 -9.22 17.38
N ARG A 175 4.80 -8.66 16.44
CA ARG A 175 5.50 -9.40 15.39
C ARG A 175 6.76 -8.65 14.97
N LYS A 176 7.86 -9.38 14.75
CA LYS A 176 9.11 -8.82 14.21
C LYS A 176 9.09 -8.84 12.67
N GLY A 177 8.14 -8.13 12.05
CA GLY A 177 8.05 -8.01 10.60
C GLY A 177 9.15 -7.09 10.05
N SER A 178 9.63 -7.41 8.84
CA SER A 178 10.72 -6.67 8.17
C SER A 178 10.31 -6.14 6.78
N LEU A 179 9.00 -6.07 6.49
CA LEU A 179 8.51 -5.52 5.23
C LEU A 179 8.41 -3.99 5.28
N CYS A 180 7.91 -3.46 6.40
CA CYS A 180 7.78 -2.03 6.61
C CYS A 180 9.10 -1.42 7.11
N ASN A 181 9.44 -0.25 6.57
CA ASN A 181 10.45 0.65 7.12
C ASN A 181 9.81 1.45 8.26
N LYS A 182 9.80 0.85 9.46
CA LYS A 182 9.11 1.43 10.62
C LYS A 182 9.75 2.71 11.11
N GLU A 183 11.08 2.77 11.12
CA GLU A 183 11.81 3.96 11.57
C GLU A 183 11.45 5.16 10.69
N LEU A 184 11.45 4.98 9.37
CA LEU A 184 11.03 6.01 8.42
C LEU A 184 9.55 6.39 8.63
N ALA A 185 8.68 5.42 8.91
CA ALA A 185 7.26 5.69 9.17
C ALA A 185 7.07 6.52 10.45
N TYR A 186 7.78 6.19 11.54
CA TYR A 186 7.74 6.98 12.78
C TYR A 186 8.23 8.41 12.57
N GLU A 187 9.33 8.59 11.82
CA GLU A 187 9.87 9.90 11.47
C GLU A 187 8.84 10.73 10.67
N ILE A 188 8.36 10.19 9.56
CA ILE A 188 7.46 10.89 8.65
C ILE A 188 6.11 11.21 9.29
N LEU A 189 5.56 10.27 10.05
CA LEU A 189 4.23 10.42 10.67
C LEU A 189 4.30 11.10 12.04
N HIS A 190 5.52 11.45 12.51
CA HIS A 190 5.77 11.96 13.85
C HIS A 190 5.07 11.12 14.93
N TYR A 191 5.18 9.82 14.78
CA TYR A 191 4.55 8.86 15.67
C TYR A 191 5.56 8.41 16.71
N ASP A 192 5.17 8.45 17.98
CA ASP A 192 6.00 7.90 19.03
C ASP A 192 5.90 6.37 19.04
N LYS A 193 7.06 5.71 18.91
CA LYS A 193 7.18 4.26 18.83
C LYS A 193 6.68 3.56 20.09
N GLU A 194 6.96 4.13 21.26
CA GLU A 194 6.64 3.51 22.55
C GLU A 194 5.16 3.59 22.87
N SER A 195 4.50 4.65 22.41
CA SER A 195 3.07 4.90 22.64
C SER A 195 2.17 4.53 21.46
N PHE A 196 2.69 3.82 20.43
CA PHE A 196 1.92 3.48 19.23
C PHE A 196 0.55 2.88 19.54
N TYR A 197 0.51 1.89 20.43
CA TYR A 197 -0.72 1.17 20.76
C TYR A 197 -1.74 2.08 21.44
N GLU A 198 -1.30 2.86 22.40
CA GLU A 198 -2.14 3.82 23.15
C GLU A 198 -2.65 4.94 22.22
N GLN A 199 -1.76 5.56 21.46
CA GLN A 199 -2.12 6.62 20.52
C GLN A 199 -3.11 6.15 19.46
N TYR A 200 -2.98 4.91 18.99
CA TYR A 200 -3.92 4.31 18.05
C TYR A 200 -5.34 4.31 18.62
N PHE A 201 -5.53 3.86 19.85
CA PHE A 201 -6.86 3.78 20.48
C PHE A 201 -7.41 5.14 20.90
N VAL A 202 -6.59 6.02 21.48
CA VAL A 202 -7.02 7.37 21.89
C VAL A 202 -7.57 8.17 20.71
N LYS A 203 -6.86 8.19 19.58
CA LYS A 203 -7.31 8.90 18.37
C LYS A 203 -8.63 8.36 17.81
N PHE A 204 -8.92 7.08 18.01
CA PHE A 204 -10.15 6.46 17.51
C PHE A 204 -11.36 6.59 18.44
N SER A 205 -11.14 6.66 19.74
CA SER A 205 -12.22 6.86 20.72
C SER A 205 -12.80 8.28 20.63
N ALA A 206 -12.05 9.25 20.13
CA ALA A 206 -12.46 10.65 20.05
C ALA A 206 -13.40 10.99 18.87
N GLY A 207 -13.78 10.02 18.02
CA GLY A 207 -14.73 10.24 16.90
C GLY A 207 -14.25 11.21 15.79
N ASN A 208 -13.01 11.70 15.85
CA ASN A 208 -12.49 12.77 15.01
C ASN A 208 -11.93 12.32 13.65
N PHE A 209 -12.20 11.08 13.22
CA PHE A 209 -11.68 10.57 11.95
C PHE A 209 -12.71 10.73 10.84
N THR A 210 -12.53 11.77 10.02
CA THR A 210 -13.11 11.77 8.68
C THR A 210 -12.40 10.69 7.86
N HIS A 211 -13.15 9.67 7.42
CA HIS A 211 -12.64 8.66 6.49
C HIS A 211 -11.99 9.33 5.29
N PRO A 212 -10.68 9.12 5.02
CA PRO A 212 -10.17 9.49 3.73
C PRO A 212 -11.00 8.74 2.69
N GLN A 213 -11.63 9.46 1.75
CA GLN A 213 -12.38 8.85 0.64
C GLN A 213 -11.38 8.06 -0.23
N CYS A 214 -11.07 6.84 0.17
CA CYS A 214 -10.05 5.99 -0.43
C CYS A 214 -10.63 4.80 -1.21
N ILE A 215 -11.94 4.78 -1.48
CA ILE A 215 -12.57 3.70 -2.28
C ILE A 215 -13.43 4.31 -3.38
#